data_d33c9f4658187c38f9fd5e176c173500
#
_entry.id   d33c9f4658187c38f9fd5e176c173500
#
_cell.length_a   1.000
_cell.length_b   1.000
_cell.length_c   1.000
_cell.angle_alpha   90.00
_cell.angle_beta   90.00
_cell.angle_gamma   90.00
#
_symmetry.space_group_name_H-M   'P 1'
#
loop_
_entity.id
_entity.type
_entity.pdbx_description
1 polymer ?
#
loop_
_entity_poly.entity_id
_entity_poly.type
_entity_poly.pdbx_seq_one_letter_code
_entity_poly.pdbx_strand_id
1 'polypeptide(L)'
;MEKKADILDERLRVSELFDYYGVLLRKGQSKLLEAYILEALSLSEIAETEGISRQGVHDNLKRSIKQLEEFDNKLGLIKKSEEISATLDRLKETISKSTDEKLKEDVRIDLDRLYNIF
;
A
#
# COMPACT_ATOMS: atom_id res chain seq x y z
N MET A 1 16.14 3.32 -20.18
CA MET A 1 16.10 4.54 -19.63
C MET A 1 14.89 4.79 -18.87
N GLU A 2 13.83 5.17 -19.51
CA GLU A 2 12.60 5.33 -18.85
C GLU A 2 12.14 4.11 -18.16
N LYS A 3 12.51 2.95 -18.67
CA LYS A 3 12.07 1.68 -18.16
C LYS A 3 12.45 1.42 -16.71
N LYS A 4 13.59 1.94 -16.27
CA LYS A 4 14.03 1.75 -14.90
C LYS A 4 13.17 2.56 -13.93
N ALA A 5 12.85 3.79 -14.29
CA ALA A 5 11.98 4.64 -13.50
C ALA A 5 10.56 4.10 -13.50
N ASP A 6 10.08 3.65 -14.68
CA ASP A 6 8.74 3.08 -14.80
C ASP A 6 8.57 1.82 -13.98
N ILE A 7 9.58 0.96 -13.95
CA ILE A 7 9.55 -0.27 -13.15
C ILE A 7 9.51 0.07 -11.67
N LEU A 8 10.27 1.07 -11.25
CA LEU A 8 10.28 1.50 -9.87
C LEU A 8 8.93 2.07 -9.47
N ASP A 9 8.36 2.94 -10.31
CA ASP A 9 7.05 3.52 -10.08
C ASP A 9 5.98 2.44 -10.01
N GLU A 10 6.05 1.45 -10.89
CA GLU A 10 5.12 0.35 -10.89
C GLU A 10 5.22 -0.47 -9.61
N ARG A 11 6.43 -0.75 -9.15
CA ARG A 11 6.61 -1.50 -7.90
C ARG A 11 6.08 -0.74 -6.69
N LEU A 12 6.30 0.57 -6.63
CA LEU A 12 5.78 1.40 -5.56
C LEU A 12 4.25 1.40 -5.57
N ARG A 13 3.67 1.53 -6.76
CA ARG A 13 2.22 1.49 -6.92
C ARG A 13 1.65 0.15 -6.48
N VAL A 14 2.26 -0.94 -6.91
CA VAL A 14 1.80 -2.28 -6.56
C VAL A 14 1.97 -2.55 -5.07
N SER A 15 3.07 -2.09 -4.49
CA SER A 15 3.31 -2.22 -3.06
C SER A 15 2.22 -1.51 -2.26
N GLU A 16 1.83 -0.32 -2.68
CA GLU A 16 0.78 0.44 -2.03
C GLU A 16 -0.56 -0.28 -2.15
N LEU A 17 -0.88 -0.77 -3.33
CA LEU A 17 -2.11 -1.56 -3.54
C LEU A 17 -2.12 -2.80 -2.65
N PHE A 18 -0.99 -3.47 -2.56
CA PHE A 18 -0.85 -4.67 -1.74
C PHE A 18 -1.06 -4.36 -0.25
N ASP A 19 -0.54 -3.24 0.22
CA ASP A 19 -0.70 -2.82 1.61
C ASP A 19 -2.18 -2.68 1.98
N TYR A 20 -2.99 -2.14 1.07
CA TYR A 20 -4.41 -1.92 1.34
C TYR A 20 -5.28 -3.13 1.05
N TYR A 21 -4.97 -3.89 0.01
CA TYR A 21 -5.87 -4.92 -0.50
C TYR A 21 -5.30 -6.33 -0.54
N GLY A 22 -4.04 -6.49 -0.16
CA GLY A 22 -3.38 -7.81 -0.23
C GLY A 22 -4.11 -8.90 0.54
N VAL A 23 -4.76 -8.54 1.65
CA VAL A 23 -5.51 -9.48 2.48
C VAL A 23 -6.71 -10.07 1.75
N LEU A 24 -7.15 -9.44 0.66
CA LEU A 24 -8.29 -9.91 -0.12
C LEU A 24 -7.89 -10.91 -1.21
N LEU A 25 -6.60 -11.07 -1.46
CA LEU A 25 -6.11 -12.05 -2.41
C LEU A 25 -6.11 -13.45 -1.80
N ARG A 26 -6.17 -14.45 -2.68
CA ARG A 26 -6.01 -15.82 -2.23
C ARG A 26 -4.60 -16.01 -1.68
N LYS A 27 -4.44 -16.93 -0.75
CA LYS A 27 -3.19 -17.15 -0.07
C LYS A 27 -2.00 -17.36 -1.01
N GLY A 28 -2.20 -18.18 -2.05
CA GLY A 28 -1.16 -18.44 -3.04
C GLY A 28 -0.76 -17.20 -3.83
N GLN A 29 -1.74 -16.38 -4.21
CA GLN A 29 -1.48 -15.12 -4.92
C GLN A 29 -0.75 -14.13 -4.03
N SER A 30 -1.20 -14.00 -2.80
CA SER A 30 -0.59 -13.09 -1.83
C SER A 30 0.85 -13.47 -1.58
N LYS A 31 1.15 -14.77 -1.45
CA LYS A 31 2.50 -15.26 -1.21
C LYS A 31 3.44 -14.93 -2.37
N LEU A 32 3.01 -15.13 -3.61
CA LEU A 32 3.84 -14.83 -4.77
C LEU A 32 4.09 -13.34 -4.89
N LEU A 33 3.06 -12.53 -4.67
CA LEU A 33 3.18 -11.09 -4.77
C LEU A 33 4.09 -10.54 -3.66
N GLU A 34 3.98 -11.08 -2.46
CA GLU A 34 4.82 -10.71 -1.34
C GLU A 34 6.30 -11.01 -1.66
N ALA A 35 6.58 -12.18 -2.22
CA ALA A 35 7.93 -12.55 -2.63
C ALA A 35 8.50 -11.57 -3.64
N TYR A 36 7.67 -11.13 -4.57
CA TYR A 36 8.09 -10.20 -5.61
C TYR A 36 8.32 -8.79 -5.07
N ILE A 37 7.41 -8.29 -4.23
CA ILE A 37 7.45 -6.91 -3.74
C ILE A 37 8.34 -6.75 -2.50
N LEU A 38 8.11 -7.56 -1.48
CA LEU A 38 8.77 -7.39 -0.19
C LEU A 38 10.15 -8.07 -0.15
N GLU A 39 10.26 -9.24 -0.75
CA GLU A 39 11.51 -9.97 -0.77
C GLU A 39 12.36 -9.65 -1.99
N ALA A 40 11.81 -8.87 -2.91
CA ALA A 40 12.49 -8.43 -4.14
C ALA A 40 13.07 -9.58 -4.98
N LEU A 41 12.43 -10.73 -4.97
CA LEU A 41 12.87 -11.87 -5.74
C LEU A 41 12.55 -11.69 -7.22
N SER A 42 13.40 -12.25 -8.09
CA SER A 42 13.14 -12.25 -9.51
C SER A 42 12.08 -13.29 -9.85
N LEU A 43 11.49 -13.17 -11.04
CA LEU A 43 10.50 -14.14 -11.50
C LEU A 43 11.11 -15.55 -11.53
N SER A 44 12.38 -15.66 -11.96
CA SER A 44 13.06 -16.95 -12.02
C SER A 44 13.28 -17.53 -10.65
N GLU A 45 13.64 -16.71 -9.67
CA GLU A 45 13.83 -17.17 -8.29
C GLU A 45 12.52 -17.65 -7.69
N ILE A 46 11.44 -16.91 -7.93
CA ILE A 46 10.12 -17.31 -7.43
C ILE A 46 9.68 -18.62 -8.10
N ALA A 47 9.88 -18.73 -9.41
CA ALA A 47 9.52 -19.93 -10.17
C ALA A 47 10.24 -21.16 -9.61
N GLU A 48 11.51 -21.02 -9.35
CA GLU A 48 12.32 -22.11 -8.81
C GLU A 48 11.83 -22.51 -7.42
N THR A 49 11.59 -21.54 -6.55
CA THR A 49 11.12 -21.79 -5.19
C THR A 49 9.75 -22.44 -5.15
N GLU A 50 8.84 -21.98 -5.99
CA GLU A 50 7.45 -22.46 -6.00
C GLU A 50 7.20 -23.67 -6.90
N GLY A 51 8.19 -24.07 -7.67
CA GLY A 51 8.05 -25.24 -8.54
C GLY A 51 7.11 -25.02 -9.73
N ILE A 52 7.03 -23.79 -10.21
CA ILE A 52 6.21 -23.46 -11.39
C ILE A 52 7.09 -22.76 -12.43
N SER A 53 6.56 -22.54 -13.64
CA SER A 53 7.32 -21.89 -14.68
C SER A 53 7.44 -20.38 -14.43
N ARG A 54 8.48 -19.78 -15.01
CA ARG A 54 8.67 -18.33 -14.94
C ARG A 54 7.45 -17.62 -15.54
N GLN A 55 6.93 -18.14 -16.66
CA GLN A 55 5.74 -17.59 -17.29
C GLN A 55 4.53 -17.69 -16.36
N GLY A 56 4.42 -18.82 -15.64
CA GLY A 56 3.36 -19.01 -14.66
C GLY A 56 3.39 -17.97 -13.55
N VAL A 57 4.59 -17.66 -13.06
CA VAL A 57 4.78 -16.61 -12.05
C VAL A 57 4.33 -15.28 -12.62
N HIS A 58 4.81 -14.94 -13.81
CA HIS A 58 4.46 -13.69 -14.48
C HIS A 58 2.95 -13.53 -14.61
N ASP A 59 2.27 -14.55 -15.11
CA ASP A 59 0.83 -14.51 -15.32
C ASP A 59 0.06 -14.38 -14.01
N ASN A 60 0.52 -15.08 -12.98
CA ASN A 60 -0.09 -15.04 -11.66
C ASN A 60 0.04 -13.63 -11.05
N LEU A 61 1.23 -13.06 -11.10
CA LEU A 61 1.47 -11.72 -10.59
C LEU A 61 0.63 -10.69 -11.33
N LYS A 62 0.58 -10.78 -12.65
CA LYS A 62 -0.21 -9.86 -13.47
C LYS A 62 -1.70 -9.92 -13.10
N ARG A 63 -2.22 -11.12 -12.91
CA ARG A 63 -3.62 -11.31 -12.50
C ARG A 63 -3.88 -10.74 -11.13
N SER A 64 -2.97 -10.98 -10.18
CA SER A 64 -3.11 -10.48 -8.82
C SER A 64 -3.08 -8.96 -8.77
N ILE A 65 -2.16 -8.35 -9.51
CA ILE A 65 -2.07 -6.88 -9.58
C ILE A 65 -3.35 -6.29 -10.16
N LYS A 66 -3.88 -6.92 -11.20
CA LYS A 66 -5.13 -6.47 -11.79
C LYS A 66 -6.28 -6.53 -10.79
N GLN A 67 -6.34 -7.59 -9.99
CA GLN A 67 -7.36 -7.71 -8.95
C GLN A 67 -7.22 -6.60 -7.91
N LEU A 68 -5.99 -6.29 -7.49
CA LEU A 68 -5.76 -5.21 -6.54
C LEU A 68 -6.24 -3.87 -7.10
N GLU A 69 -5.96 -3.61 -8.37
CA GLU A 69 -6.40 -2.39 -9.03
C GLU A 69 -7.93 -2.31 -9.11
N GLU A 70 -8.58 -3.43 -9.37
CA GLU A 70 -10.03 -3.49 -9.41
C GLU A 70 -10.64 -3.20 -8.04
N PHE A 71 -10.04 -3.70 -6.97
CA PHE A 71 -10.47 -3.38 -5.61
C PHE A 71 -10.37 -1.89 -5.35
N ASP A 72 -9.24 -1.28 -5.70
CA ASP A 72 -9.05 0.14 -5.48
C ASP A 72 -10.00 0.99 -6.33
N ASN A 73 -10.24 0.56 -7.57
CA ASN A 73 -11.21 1.26 -8.43
C ASN A 73 -12.59 1.30 -7.81
N LYS A 74 -12.96 0.25 -7.11
CA LYS A 74 -14.28 0.16 -6.47
C LYS A 74 -14.32 0.85 -5.12
N LEU A 75 -13.29 0.71 -4.33
CA LEU A 75 -13.28 1.17 -2.93
C LEU A 75 -12.62 2.53 -2.73
N GLY A 76 -11.60 2.84 -3.53
CA GLY A 76 -10.90 4.11 -3.46
C GLY A 76 -10.20 4.39 -2.13
N LEU A 77 -9.72 3.36 -1.43
CA LEU A 77 -9.14 3.52 -0.11
C LEU A 77 -7.82 4.30 -0.12
N ILE A 78 -7.02 4.14 -1.17
CA ILE A 78 -5.74 4.84 -1.25
C ILE A 78 -5.96 6.35 -1.27
N LYS A 79 -6.84 6.80 -2.15
CA LYS A 79 -7.16 8.23 -2.26
C LYS A 79 -7.82 8.77 -0.99
N LYS A 80 -8.73 8.00 -0.42
CA LYS A 80 -9.40 8.39 0.82
C LYS A 80 -8.40 8.51 1.97
N SER A 81 -7.47 7.57 2.05
CA SER A 81 -6.44 7.59 3.07
C SER A 81 -5.53 8.82 2.92
N GLU A 82 -5.16 9.18 1.69
CA GLU A 82 -4.36 10.36 1.43
C GLU A 82 -5.09 11.64 1.85
N GLU A 83 -6.38 11.72 1.54
CA GLU A 83 -7.20 12.88 1.92
C GLU A 83 -7.33 13.01 3.43
N ILE A 84 -7.51 11.89 4.12
CA ILE A 84 -7.61 11.86 5.57
C ILE A 84 -6.29 12.29 6.20
N SER A 85 -5.17 11.73 5.73
CA SER A 85 -3.86 12.11 6.24
C SER A 85 -3.57 13.59 6.06
N ALA A 86 -3.88 14.13 4.88
CA ALA A 86 -3.66 15.54 4.61
C ALA A 86 -4.50 16.42 5.52
N THR A 87 -5.74 16.01 5.78
CA THR A 87 -6.64 16.76 6.65
C THR A 87 -6.19 16.70 8.10
N LEU A 88 -5.73 15.54 8.56
CA LEU A 88 -5.20 15.38 9.91
C LEU A 88 -3.94 16.22 10.11
N ASP A 89 -3.07 16.25 9.12
CA ASP A 89 -1.84 17.05 9.18
C ASP A 89 -2.17 18.54 9.28
N ARG A 90 -3.14 18.99 8.53
CA ARG A 90 -3.57 20.38 8.56
C ARG A 90 -4.21 20.72 9.90
N LEU A 91 -5.02 19.83 10.45
CA LEU A 91 -5.62 20.02 11.75
C LEU A 91 -4.56 20.08 12.85
N LYS A 92 -3.57 19.20 12.77
CA LYS A 92 -2.45 19.19 13.70
C LYS A 92 -1.71 20.52 13.68
N GLU A 93 -1.45 21.05 12.49
CA GLU A 93 -0.78 22.33 12.35
C GLU A 93 -1.63 23.48 12.90
N THR A 94 -2.92 23.47 12.60
CA THR A 94 -3.84 24.50 13.08
C THR A 94 -3.87 24.54 14.61
N ILE A 95 -3.99 23.36 15.25
CA ILE A 95 -4.09 23.30 16.70
C ILE A 95 -2.76 23.65 17.38
N SER A 96 -1.64 23.45 16.71
CA SER A 96 -0.32 23.76 17.26
C SER A 96 -0.15 25.27 17.49
N LYS A 97 -0.94 26.07 16.80
CA LYS A 97 -0.89 27.54 16.92
C LYS A 97 -1.72 28.07 18.08
N SER A 98 -2.49 27.23 18.72
CA SER A 98 -3.29 27.63 19.87
C SER A 98 -2.41 27.86 21.10
N THR A 99 -2.83 28.81 21.94
CA THR A 99 -2.15 29.07 23.21
C THR A 99 -2.82 28.34 24.36
N ASP A 100 -3.92 27.65 24.11
CA ASP A 100 -4.64 26.86 25.10
C ASP A 100 -4.01 25.46 25.21
N GLU A 101 -3.19 25.27 26.23
CA GLU A 101 -2.44 24.01 26.39
C GLU A 101 -3.33 22.80 26.64
N LYS A 102 -4.45 23.00 27.33
CA LYS A 102 -5.38 21.90 27.58
C LYS A 102 -6.06 21.46 26.30
N LEU A 103 -6.49 22.42 25.48
CA LEU A 103 -7.10 22.13 24.21
C LEU A 103 -6.12 21.41 23.27
N LYS A 104 -4.87 21.86 23.26
CA LYS A 104 -3.83 21.24 22.46
C LYS A 104 -3.62 19.80 22.88
N GLU A 105 -3.57 19.53 24.17
CA GLU A 105 -3.36 18.18 24.68
C GLU A 105 -4.55 17.27 24.35
N ASP A 106 -5.77 17.73 24.54
CA ASP A 106 -6.96 16.97 24.25
C ASP A 106 -7.05 16.62 22.75
N VAL A 107 -6.76 17.58 21.89
CA VAL A 107 -6.78 17.34 20.44
C VAL A 107 -5.64 16.42 20.02
N ARG A 108 -4.48 16.57 20.63
CA ARG A 108 -3.33 15.71 20.32
C ARG A 108 -3.66 14.23 20.57
N ILE A 109 -4.32 13.96 21.67
CA ILE A 109 -4.74 12.59 22.02
C ILE A 109 -5.65 12.02 20.93
N ASP A 110 -6.62 12.80 20.50
CA ASP A 110 -7.57 12.36 19.46
C ASP A 110 -6.90 12.21 18.10
N LEU A 111 -5.96 13.11 17.75
CA LEU A 111 -5.21 13.00 16.51
C LEU A 111 -4.35 11.74 16.48
N ASP A 112 -3.64 11.47 17.57
CA ASP A 112 -2.81 10.26 17.67
C ASP A 112 -3.66 9.02 17.51
N ARG A 113 -4.84 9.03 18.08
CA ARG A 113 -5.78 7.92 17.96
C ARG A 113 -6.23 7.73 16.51
N LEU A 114 -6.53 8.82 15.81
CA LEU A 114 -6.93 8.74 14.40
C LEU A 114 -5.79 8.22 13.51
N TYR A 115 -4.57 8.68 13.75
CA TYR A 115 -3.41 8.19 13.00
C TYR A 115 -3.21 6.68 13.21
N ASN A 116 -3.53 6.17 14.38
CA ASN A 116 -3.36 4.74 14.68
C ASN A 116 -4.48 3.86 14.11
N ILE A 117 -5.60 4.45 13.72
CA ILE A 117 -6.70 3.71 13.10
C ILE A 117 -6.37 3.37 11.64
N PHE A 118 -5.57 4.21 10.99
CA PHE A 118 -5.21 3.99 9.58
C PHE A 118 -3.88 3.23 9.38
#